data_460f7030d06ac9414f7aa1def8dc4506
#
_entry.id   460f7030d06ac9414f7aa1def8dc4506
#
_cell.length_a   1.000
_cell.length_b   1.000
_cell.length_c   1.000
_cell.angle_alpha   90.00
_cell.angle_beta   90.00
_cell.angle_gamma   90.00
#
_symmetry.space_group_name_H-M   'P 1'
#
loop_
_entity.id
_entity.type
_entity.pdbx_description
1 polymer ?
#
loop_
_entity_poly.entity_id
_entity_poly.type
_entity_poly.pdbx_seq_one_letter_code
_entity_poly.pdbx_strand_id
1 'polypeptide(L)'
;MQTTTKGRSRLRFTDEEVQRANAVNLLELAGMYGYELEDKERRAFHAKDSGGLFFYKDNNTFKHFGSDRKGGAINFVMMEENIGFVDAVKKLLGSSYEPIRDSNLRQYIPASEKKELTLPKKAANFKRAYWYLVDQRGIEPAIVSAMMNEKKLYQGSFYVNGKQACESVCVFVGYDEAGKARFCTMRGADPASGIKQDKSGSEKGIPFHICGSSNKVYVMEAPVDTMSHASLAMLHGIDWRRDHRITTGCLSDAALQWFLKQHPEIREICWCYDNDMDGSKPTPITKEEYDAARAAGDSTVYIMEGAGKPMKRVPTNWGQQAALTYARKYRDLGYKVSIHTPQGKDFNADLVAMRRQLAPREPEAEPDMEDGLEIEP
;
A
#
# COMPACT_ATOMS: atom_id res chain seq x y z
N MET A 1 40.84 -42.05 3.44
CA MET A 1 40.70 -40.91 2.49
C MET A 1 39.89 -39.85 3.18
N GLN A 2 40.54 -38.84 3.72
CA GLN A 2 39.88 -37.70 4.34
C GLN A 2 39.61 -36.64 3.28
N THR A 3 38.35 -36.38 3.00
CA THR A 3 37.92 -35.31 2.09
C THR A 3 37.88 -33.99 2.87
N THR A 4 38.93 -33.19 2.74
CA THR A 4 38.99 -31.82 3.22
C THR A 4 38.06 -30.92 2.40
N THR A 5 36.89 -30.59 2.95
CA THR A 5 36.02 -29.53 2.46
C THR A 5 36.69 -28.18 2.67
N LYS A 6 37.24 -27.59 1.61
CA LYS A 6 37.71 -26.19 1.62
C LYS A 6 36.53 -25.28 1.97
N GLY A 7 36.54 -24.75 3.20
CA GLY A 7 35.64 -23.73 3.65
C GLY A 7 35.84 -22.48 2.78
N ARG A 8 34.80 -22.06 2.04
CA ARG A 8 34.74 -20.73 1.43
C ARG A 8 34.84 -19.70 2.55
N SER A 9 35.94 -18.93 2.59
CA SER A 9 36.06 -17.80 3.51
C SER A 9 34.93 -16.82 3.20
N ARG A 10 33.94 -16.71 4.10
CA ARG A 10 32.94 -15.67 4.03
C ARG A 10 33.65 -14.35 4.29
N LEU A 11 33.68 -13.47 3.31
CA LEU A 11 34.07 -12.08 3.51
C LEU A 11 33.20 -11.51 4.63
N ARG A 12 33.82 -11.15 5.74
CA ARG A 12 33.16 -10.49 6.86
C ARG A 12 33.61 -9.04 6.88
N PHE A 13 32.66 -8.12 6.95
CA PHE A 13 32.93 -6.73 7.26
C PHE A 13 32.95 -6.54 8.77
N THR A 14 33.75 -5.60 9.24
CA THR A 14 33.69 -5.16 10.64
C THR A 14 32.40 -4.39 10.90
N ASP A 15 31.97 -4.31 12.15
CA ASP A 15 30.80 -3.51 12.52
C ASP A 15 30.96 -2.03 12.13
N GLU A 16 32.19 -1.52 12.20
CA GLU A 16 32.53 -0.13 11.77
C GLU A 16 32.36 0.06 10.27
N GLU A 17 32.76 -0.92 9.46
CA GLU A 17 32.56 -0.86 8.00
C GLU A 17 31.08 -0.89 7.64
N VAL A 18 30.30 -1.74 8.31
CA VAL A 18 28.85 -1.79 8.11
C VAL A 18 28.16 -0.49 8.56
N GLN A 19 28.60 0.10 9.67
CA GLN A 19 28.10 1.39 10.14
C GLN A 19 28.42 2.52 9.13
N ARG A 20 29.66 2.56 8.62
CA ARG A 20 30.05 3.55 7.59
C ARG A 20 29.22 3.41 6.32
N ALA A 21 29.00 2.18 5.86
CA ALA A 21 28.16 1.95 4.68
C ALA A 21 26.72 2.40 4.90
N ASN A 22 26.14 2.17 6.08
CA ASN A 22 24.78 2.63 6.42
C ASN A 22 24.70 4.13 6.73
N ALA A 23 25.83 4.80 6.98
CA ALA A 23 25.88 6.25 7.22
C ALA A 23 25.80 7.08 5.91
N VAL A 24 25.86 6.45 4.74
CA VAL A 24 25.64 7.12 3.47
C VAL A 24 24.26 7.77 3.45
N ASN A 25 24.19 9.04 3.01
CA ASN A 25 22.95 9.81 2.99
C ASN A 25 21.94 9.20 2.00
N LEU A 26 20.85 8.67 2.53
CA LEU A 26 19.82 8.03 1.72
C LEU A 26 19.09 8.98 0.77
N LEU A 27 18.93 10.26 1.10
CA LEU A 27 18.28 11.23 0.21
C LEU A 27 19.17 11.53 -1.00
N GLU A 28 20.47 11.70 -0.78
CA GLU A 28 21.43 11.87 -1.86
C GLU A 28 21.50 10.60 -2.71
N LEU A 29 21.60 9.45 -2.06
CA LEU A 29 21.60 8.15 -2.73
C LEU A 29 20.36 7.94 -3.57
N ALA A 30 19.17 8.28 -3.06
CA ALA A 30 17.92 8.23 -3.82
C ALA A 30 17.95 9.15 -5.05
N GLY A 31 18.46 10.36 -4.90
CA GLY A 31 18.65 11.28 -6.04
C GLY A 31 19.54 10.68 -7.12
N MET A 32 20.61 9.98 -6.74
CA MET A 32 21.53 9.32 -7.67
C MET A 32 20.89 8.12 -8.39
N TYR A 33 19.96 7.45 -7.73
CA TYR A 33 19.10 6.44 -8.35
C TYR A 33 17.96 7.06 -9.19
N GLY A 34 17.97 8.41 -9.36
CA GLY A 34 17.02 9.14 -10.20
C GLY A 34 15.65 9.35 -9.56
N TYR A 35 15.52 9.25 -8.23
CA TYR A 35 14.27 9.56 -7.56
C TYR A 35 14.09 11.06 -7.36
N GLU A 36 12.98 11.62 -7.85
CA GLU A 36 12.51 12.93 -7.42
C GLU A 36 11.84 12.78 -6.04
N LEU A 37 12.31 13.61 -5.09
CA LEU A 37 11.84 13.57 -3.72
C LEU A 37 10.91 14.74 -3.42
N GLU A 38 9.72 14.45 -2.91
CA GLU A 38 8.77 15.45 -2.40
C GLU A 38 8.78 15.44 -0.87
N ASP A 39 8.92 16.60 -0.26
CA ASP A 39 8.74 16.75 1.19
C ASP A 39 7.25 16.60 1.52
N LYS A 40 6.89 15.55 2.22
CA LYS A 40 5.48 15.24 2.55
C LYS A 40 5.12 15.54 4.01
N GLU A 41 6.01 15.90 4.86
CA GLU A 41 5.76 16.35 6.25
C GLU A 41 7.09 16.36 7.01
N ARG A 42 7.70 17.47 7.19
CA ARG A 42 8.89 17.79 8.02
C ARG A 42 9.96 16.71 8.28
N ARG A 43 9.67 15.41 8.07
CA ARG A 43 10.54 14.28 8.39
C ARG A 43 10.58 13.17 7.36
N ALA A 44 9.66 13.15 6.40
CA ALA A 44 9.57 12.10 5.39
C ALA A 44 9.55 12.69 3.98
N PHE A 45 10.36 12.13 3.11
CA PHE A 45 10.39 12.45 1.69
C PHE A 45 9.77 11.28 0.92
N HIS A 46 8.82 11.58 0.07
CA HIS A 46 8.21 10.62 -0.82
C HIS A 46 8.92 10.65 -2.16
N ALA A 47 9.36 9.50 -2.64
CA ALA A 47 9.85 9.39 -4.02
C ALA A 47 8.65 9.37 -4.97
N LYS A 48 8.57 10.35 -5.88
CA LYS A 48 7.50 10.42 -6.89
C LYS A 48 7.48 9.14 -7.73
N ASP A 49 6.28 8.74 -8.13
CA ASP A 49 6.05 7.60 -9.03
C ASP A 49 6.71 6.28 -8.61
N SER A 50 6.95 6.10 -7.31
CA SER A 50 7.71 4.97 -6.76
C SER A 50 6.87 3.88 -6.08
N GLY A 51 5.54 3.95 -6.16
CA GLY A 51 4.68 2.96 -5.49
C GLY A 51 4.77 2.97 -3.97
N GLY A 52 4.99 4.14 -3.37
CA GLY A 52 5.02 4.31 -1.92
C GLY A 52 6.39 4.13 -1.27
N LEU A 53 7.46 4.56 -1.94
CA LEU A 53 8.81 4.64 -1.38
C LEU A 53 8.99 5.94 -0.60
N PHE A 54 9.27 5.81 0.70
CA PHE A 54 9.51 6.93 1.60
C PHE A 54 10.89 6.85 2.23
N PHE A 55 11.52 8.02 2.39
CA PHE A 55 12.79 8.20 3.07
C PHE A 55 12.59 9.03 4.32
N TYR A 56 13.22 8.64 5.42
CA TYR A 56 13.13 9.30 6.71
C TYR A 56 14.47 9.92 7.09
N LYS A 57 14.55 11.26 7.05
CA LYS A 57 15.77 12.00 7.31
C LYS A 57 16.31 11.78 8.73
N ASP A 58 15.43 11.73 9.72
CA ASP A 58 15.80 11.68 11.14
C ASP A 58 16.65 10.46 11.53
N ASN A 59 16.52 9.36 10.81
CA ASN A 59 17.20 8.11 11.12
C ASN A 59 17.88 7.47 9.90
N ASN A 60 17.96 8.19 8.79
CA ASN A 60 18.59 7.72 7.56
C ASN A 60 18.07 6.35 7.11
N THR A 61 16.75 6.17 7.11
CA THR A 61 16.10 4.92 6.69
C THR A 61 15.09 5.16 5.58
N PHE A 62 14.76 4.10 4.87
CA PHE A 62 13.67 4.10 3.92
C PHE A 62 12.62 3.04 4.27
N LYS A 63 11.44 3.20 3.72
CA LYS A 63 10.40 2.18 3.66
C LYS A 63 9.70 2.23 2.31
N HIS A 64 9.64 1.09 1.63
CA HIS A 64 8.88 0.90 0.41
C HIS A 64 7.61 0.12 0.71
N PHE A 65 6.48 0.81 0.74
CA PHE A 65 5.19 0.21 1.10
C PHE A 65 4.72 -0.83 0.07
N GLY A 66 5.09 -0.64 -1.19
CA GLY A 66 4.75 -1.58 -2.27
C GLY A 66 5.45 -2.94 -2.18
N SER A 67 6.62 -3.04 -1.55
CA SER A 67 7.38 -4.30 -1.43
C SER A 67 7.67 -4.72 0.01
N ASP A 68 7.16 -3.96 0.98
CA ASP A 68 7.47 -4.07 2.44
C ASP A 68 8.97 -4.05 2.78
N ARG A 69 9.82 -3.60 1.84
CA ARG A 69 11.26 -3.46 2.07
C ARG A 69 11.53 -2.19 2.87
N LYS A 70 12.48 -2.29 3.80
CA LYS A 70 12.87 -1.18 4.67
C LYS A 70 14.30 -1.36 5.16
N GLY A 71 14.94 -0.28 5.59
CA GLY A 71 16.27 -0.33 6.20
C GLY A 71 17.08 0.94 5.95
N GLY A 72 18.39 0.82 6.10
CA GLY A 72 19.37 1.88 5.81
C GLY A 72 19.90 1.80 4.37
N ALA A 73 20.99 2.51 4.11
CA ALA A 73 21.60 2.61 2.78
C ALA A 73 21.97 1.25 2.17
N ILE A 74 22.47 0.32 2.96
CA ILE A 74 22.80 -1.04 2.48
C ILE A 74 21.54 -1.73 1.94
N ASN A 75 20.45 -1.72 2.71
CA ASN A 75 19.20 -2.35 2.29
C ASN A 75 18.61 -1.68 1.06
N PHE A 76 18.77 -0.37 0.93
CA PHE A 76 18.32 0.38 -0.23
C PHE A 76 19.08 -0.04 -1.50
N VAL A 77 20.41 -0.10 -1.45
CA VAL A 77 21.23 -0.56 -2.58
C VAL A 77 20.94 -2.02 -2.94
N MET A 78 20.77 -2.89 -1.94
CA MET A 78 20.34 -4.28 -2.16
C MET A 78 18.99 -4.36 -2.89
N MET A 79 18.07 -3.47 -2.55
CA MET A 79 16.75 -3.41 -3.18
C MET A 79 16.84 -2.92 -4.63
N GLU A 80 17.53 -1.80 -4.85
CA GLU A 80 17.61 -1.15 -6.15
C GLU A 80 18.36 -1.99 -7.18
N GLU A 81 19.45 -2.62 -6.78
CA GLU A 81 20.32 -3.36 -7.69
C GLU A 81 20.10 -4.88 -7.67
N ASN A 82 19.25 -5.34 -6.78
CA ASN A 82 19.02 -6.77 -6.56
C ASN A 82 20.31 -7.56 -6.30
N ILE A 83 21.21 -6.99 -5.48
CA ILE A 83 22.51 -7.58 -5.11
C ILE A 83 22.53 -8.02 -3.64
N GLY A 84 23.52 -8.86 -3.29
CA GLY A 84 23.71 -9.34 -1.93
C GLY A 84 24.31 -8.28 -0.99
N PHE A 85 24.21 -8.53 0.32
CA PHE A 85 24.76 -7.67 1.38
C PHE A 85 26.24 -7.32 1.17
N VAL A 86 27.08 -8.30 0.83
CA VAL A 86 28.53 -8.10 0.62
C VAL A 86 28.80 -7.10 -0.50
N ASP A 87 28.08 -7.22 -1.61
CA ASP A 87 28.29 -6.36 -2.77
C ASP A 87 27.73 -4.94 -2.54
N ALA A 88 26.61 -4.84 -1.82
CA ALA A 88 26.06 -3.55 -1.40
C ALA A 88 27.01 -2.79 -0.47
N VAL A 89 27.58 -3.47 0.53
CA VAL A 89 28.57 -2.84 1.45
C VAL A 89 29.83 -2.40 0.70
N LYS A 90 30.39 -3.26 -0.16
CA LYS A 90 31.54 -2.90 -0.99
C LYS A 90 31.27 -1.66 -1.84
N LYS A 91 30.12 -1.58 -2.45
CA LYS A 91 29.71 -0.47 -3.29
C LYS A 91 29.66 0.83 -2.49
N LEU A 92 29.00 0.82 -1.33
CA LEU A 92 28.86 1.99 -0.48
C LEU A 92 30.18 2.46 0.13
N LEU A 93 31.06 1.54 0.50
CA LEU A 93 32.40 1.89 1.00
C LEU A 93 33.34 2.43 -0.08
N GLY A 94 33.15 2.02 -1.33
CA GLY A 94 33.89 2.50 -2.48
C GLY A 94 33.28 3.75 -3.14
N SER A 95 32.11 4.20 -2.71
CA SER A 95 31.46 5.40 -3.22
C SER A 95 32.14 6.67 -2.70
N SER A 96 32.15 7.73 -3.50
CA SER A 96 32.68 9.05 -3.12
C SER A 96 31.76 9.84 -2.17
N TYR A 97 30.74 9.19 -1.62
CA TYR A 97 29.76 9.83 -0.73
C TYR A 97 30.36 10.15 0.62
N GLU A 98 30.23 11.39 1.06
CA GLU A 98 30.52 11.79 2.40
C GLU A 98 29.51 11.17 3.38
N PRO A 99 29.96 10.51 4.45
CA PRO A 99 29.03 10.07 5.49
C PRO A 99 28.36 11.27 6.13
N ILE A 100 27.09 11.12 6.55
CA ILE A 100 26.38 12.17 7.27
C ILE A 100 27.14 12.47 8.55
N ARG A 101 27.74 13.66 8.63
CA ARG A 101 28.47 14.17 9.81
C ARG A 101 27.54 14.74 10.89
N ASP A 102 26.24 14.56 10.77
CA ASP A 102 25.29 15.15 11.69
C ASP A 102 25.26 14.34 13.00
N SER A 103 25.73 14.94 14.09
CA SER A 103 25.73 14.39 15.46
C SER A 103 24.31 14.12 16.01
N ASN A 104 23.27 14.44 15.23
CA ASN A 104 21.86 14.21 15.54
C ASN A 104 21.30 12.93 14.91
N LEU A 105 22.11 12.12 14.22
CA LEU A 105 21.71 10.76 13.91
C LEU A 105 21.48 10.03 15.24
N ARG A 106 20.24 10.00 15.68
CA ARG A 106 19.85 9.11 16.78
C ARG A 106 20.28 7.72 16.36
N GLN A 107 21.20 7.12 17.14
CA GLN A 107 21.51 5.70 17.02
C GLN A 107 20.21 4.96 16.80
N TYR A 108 20.19 4.02 15.86
CA TYR A 108 19.07 3.09 15.70
C TYR A 108 18.75 2.54 17.09
N ILE A 109 17.77 3.14 17.73
CA ILE A 109 17.16 2.59 18.92
C ILE A 109 16.24 1.50 18.38
N PRO A 110 16.54 0.22 18.63
CA PRO A 110 15.63 -0.84 18.24
C PRO A 110 14.27 -0.50 18.84
N ALA A 111 13.27 -0.42 17.98
CA ALA A 111 11.89 -0.07 18.19
C ALA A 111 11.59 0.45 19.61
N SER A 112 11.65 1.79 19.80
CA SER A 112 11.08 2.42 21.00
C SER A 112 9.76 1.73 21.32
N GLU A 113 9.49 1.49 22.60
CA GLU A 113 8.30 0.89 23.16
C GLU A 113 7.09 1.02 22.22
N LYS A 114 6.53 -0.14 21.79
CA LYS A 114 5.39 -0.16 20.88
C LYS A 114 4.34 0.80 21.43
N LYS A 115 4.12 1.92 20.77
CA LYS A 115 3.09 2.88 21.18
C LYS A 115 1.78 2.12 21.26
N GLU A 116 1.11 2.16 22.38
CA GLU A 116 -0.20 1.54 22.53
C GLU A 116 -1.20 2.25 21.60
N LEU A 117 -2.00 1.45 20.90
CA LEU A 117 -3.04 1.98 20.01
C LEU A 117 -4.12 2.67 20.83
N THR A 118 -4.26 3.98 20.62
CA THR A 118 -5.39 4.75 21.14
C THR A 118 -6.33 5.09 20.01
N LEU A 119 -7.54 4.54 20.06
CA LEU A 119 -8.54 4.77 19.03
C LEU A 119 -9.00 6.23 18.96
N PRO A 120 -9.33 6.78 17.78
CA PRO A 120 -9.96 8.08 17.64
C PRO A 120 -11.25 8.18 18.44
N LYS A 121 -11.50 9.35 19.01
CA LYS A 121 -12.74 9.60 19.75
C LYS A 121 -13.96 9.40 18.85
N LYS A 122 -14.91 8.60 19.32
CA LYS A 122 -16.16 8.35 18.61
C LYS A 122 -17.00 9.63 18.53
N ALA A 123 -17.52 9.95 17.34
CA ALA A 123 -18.45 11.06 17.15
C ALA A 123 -19.83 10.73 17.73
N ALA A 124 -20.63 11.77 18.00
CA ALA A 124 -21.98 11.61 18.52
C ALA A 124 -22.95 10.93 17.55
N ASN A 125 -22.68 11.00 16.26
CA ASN A 125 -23.49 10.37 15.21
C ASN A 125 -22.59 9.80 14.11
N PHE A 126 -23.21 9.06 13.18
CA PHE A 126 -22.52 8.39 12.06
C PHE A 126 -22.95 8.94 10.68
N LYS A 127 -23.63 10.06 10.62
CA LYS A 127 -24.31 10.56 9.42
C LYS A 127 -23.35 10.77 8.24
N ARG A 128 -22.24 11.49 8.45
CA ARG A 128 -21.28 11.81 7.37
C ARG A 128 -20.53 10.57 6.90
N ALA A 129 -20.09 9.71 7.81
CA ALA A 129 -19.41 8.48 7.45
C ALA A 129 -20.36 7.50 6.73
N TYR A 130 -21.64 7.43 7.15
CA TYR A 130 -22.66 6.64 6.48
C TYR A 130 -22.90 7.13 5.04
N TRP A 131 -23.18 8.43 4.89
CA TRP A 131 -23.35 9.04 3.59
C TRP A 131 -22.13 8.81 2.68
N TYR A 132 -20.93 9.01 3.18
CA TYR A 132 -19.72 8.75 2.42
C TYR A 132 -19.62 7.30 1.94
N LEU A 133 -19.88 6.34 2.81
CA LEU A 133 -19.75 4.92 2.47
C LEU A 133 -20.87 4.42 1.57
N VAL A 134 -22.12 4.86 1.82
CA VAL A 134 -23.30 4.40 1.07
C VAL A 134 -23.46 5.18 -0.23
N ASP A 135 -23.52 6.51 -0.15
CA ASP A 135 -23.89 7.32 -1.30
C ASP A 135 -22.69 7.59 -2.23
N GLN A 136 -21.50 7.86 -1.67
CA GLN A 136 -20.32 8.14 -2.50
C GLN A 136 -19.54 6.90 -2.91
N ARG A 137 -19.43 5.91 -2.00
CA ARG A 137 -18.69 4.67 -2.24
C ARG A 137 -19.57 3.53 -2.72
N GLY A 138 -20.87 3.69 -2.72
CA GLY A 138 -21.84 2.71 -3.21
C GLY A 138 -21.94 1.43 -2.37
N ILE A 139 -21.37 1.42 -1.15
CA ILE A 139 -21.36 0.25 -0.29
C ILE A 139 -22.78 -0.04 0.22
N GLU A 140 -23.16 -1.31 0.22
CA GLU A 140 -24.49 -1.75 0.70
C GLU A 140 -24.76 -1.33 2.13
N PRO A 141 -25.90 -0.68 2.43
CA PRO A 141 -26.27 -0.25 3.77
C PRO A 141 -26.22 -1.37 4.82
N ALA A 142 -26.57 -2.60 4.44
CA ALA A 142 -26.56 -3.77 5.31
C ALA A 142 -25.13 -4.12 5.78
N ILE A 143 -24.13 -3.97 4.90
CA ILE A 143 -22.72 -4.21 5.22
C ILE A 143 -22.21 -3.12 6.16
N VAL A 144 -22.50 -1.84 5.86
CA VAL A 144 -22.13 -0.72 6.72
C VAL A 144 -22.70 -0.90 8.13
N SER A 145 -24.00 -1.20 8.22
CA SER A 145 -24.69 -1.43 9.49
C SER A 145 -24.11 -2.63 10.27
N ALA A 146 -23.78 -3.71 9.58
CA ALA A 146 -23.16 -4.87 10.21
C ALA A 146 -21.78 -4.53 10.81
N MET A 147 -20.91 -3.82 10.08
CA MET A 147 -19.59 -3.41 10.58
C MET A 147 -19.69 -2.44 11.76
N MET A 148 -20.74 -1.60 11.79
CA MET A 148 -21.02 -0.73 12.94
C MET A 148 -21.44 -1.54 14.16
N ASN A 149 -22.35 -2.49 14.00
CA ASN A 149 -22.83 -3.36 15.07
C ASN A 149 -21.71 -4.24 15.66
N GLU A 150 -20.79 -4.69 14.80
CA GLU A 150 -19.59 -5.43 15.18
C GLU A 150 -18.50 -4.50 15.79
N LYS A 151 -18.76 -3.20 15.93
CA LYS A 151 -17.84 -2.18 16.43
C LYS A 151 -16.57 -2.04 15.58
N LYS A 152 -16.54 -2.63 14.40
CA LYS A 152 -15.41 -2.57 13.44
C LYS A 152 -15.38 -1.28 12.64
N LEU A 153 -16.47 -0.50 12.66
CA LEU A 153 -16.62 0.74 11.93
C LEU A 153 -17.35 1.79 12.78
N TYR A 154 -16.84 3.00 12.81
CA TYR A 154 -17.55 4.15 13.41
C TYR A 154 -17.05 5.47 12.82
N GLN A 155 -17.81 6.56 13.07
CA GLN A 155 -17.35 7.91 12.75
C GLN A 155 -16.55 8.47 13.93
N GLY A 156 -15.35 8.98 13.63
CA GLY A 156 -14.50 9.66 14.60
C GLY A 156 -14.05 11.01 14.11
N SER A 157 -13.32 11.74 14.98
CA SER A 157 -12.63 12.97 14.63
C SER A 157 -11.12 12.74 14.62
N PHE A 158 -10.43 13.39 13.71
CA PHE A 158 -8.98 13.26 13.56
C PHE A 158 -8.27 14.55 13.99
N TYR A 159 -7.25 14.42 14.82
CA TYR A 159 -6.46 15.51 15.36
C TYR A 159 -4.99 15.34 15.03
N VAL A 160 -4.33 16.41 14.62
CA VAL A 160 -2.87 16.49 14.41
C VAL A 160 -2.33 17.57 15.36
N ASN A 161 -1.34 17.21 16.19
CA ASN A 161 -0.72 18.14 17.18
C ASN A 161 -1.75 18.89 18.04
N GLY A 162 -2.81 18.20 18.48
CA GLY A 162 -3.87 18.79 19.31
C GLY A 162 -4.88 19.65 18.53
N LYS A 163 -4.68 19.93 17.25
CA LYS A 163 -5.62 20.64 16.39
C LYS A 163 -6.46 19.65 15.59
N GLN A 164 -7.76 19.93 15.49
CA GLN A 164 -8.67 19.13 14.68
C GLN A 164 -8.33 19.29 13.20
N ALA A 165 -7.86 18.21 12.59
CA ALA A 165 -7.51 18.17 11.16
C ALA A 165 -8.70 17.75 10.29
N CYS A 166 -9.63 16.96 10.84
CA CYS A 166 -10.87 16.56 10.17
C CYS A 166 -11.95 16.26 11.20
N GLU A 167 -13.14 16.81 10.99
CA GLU A 167 -14.30 16.59 11.87
C GLU A 167 -14.90 15.21 11.74
N SER A 168 -14.78 14.58 10.56
CA SER A 168 -15.44 13.32 10.28
C SER A 168 -14.52 12.40 9.50
N VAL A 169 -14.11 11.32 10.16
CA VAL A 169 -13.38 10.22 9.53
C VAL A 169 -14.14 8.91 9.75
N CYS A 170 -14.17 8.06 8.73
CA CYS A 170 -14.51 6.65 8.89
C CYS A 170 -13.34 5.97 9.60
N VAL A 171 -13.58 5.37 10.74
CA VAL A 171 -12.59 4.65 11.55
C VAL A 171 -12.87 3.16 11.41
N PHE A 172 -11.93 2.43 10.82
CA PHE A 172 -11.98 0.98 10.64
C PHE A 172 -11.05 0.31 11.66
N VAL A 173 -11.55 -0.68 12.39
CA VAL A 173 -10.83 -1.30 13.50
C VAL A 173 -10.65 -2.79 13.27
N GLY A 174 -9.43 -3.29 13.53
CA GLY A 174 -9.12 -4.71 13.65
C GLY A 174 -8.94 -5.09 15.11
N TYR A 175 -9.57 -6.19 15.53
CA TYR A 175 -9.53 -6.72 16.88
C TYR A 175 -8.79 -8.06 16.92
N ASP A 176 -8.03 -8.29 18.00
CA ASP A 176 -7.44 -9.60 18.28
C ASP A 176 -8.50 -10.58 18.88
N GLU A 177 -8.09 -11.80 19.18
CA GLU A 177 -8.95 -12.86 19.72
C GLU A 177 -9.53 -12.51 21.08
N ALA A 178 -8.85 -11.65 21.83
CA ALA A 178 -9.32 -11.16 23.15
C ALA A 178 -10.29 -9.97 23.00
N GLY A 179 -10.62 -9.55 21.78
CA GLY A 179 -11.46 -8.40 21.51
C GLY A 179 -10.76 -7.05 21.77
N LYS A 180 -9.42 -7.03 21.89
CA LYS A 180 -8.66 -5.80 22.02
C LYS A 180 -8.39 -5.22 20.63
N ALA A 181 -8.64 -3.90 20.47
CA ALA A 181 -8.29 -3.19 19.24
C ALA A 181 -6.77 -3.16 19.05
N ARG A 182 -6.28 -3.64 17.92
CA ARG A 182 -4.87 -3.71 17.55
C ARG A 182 -4.54 -2.94 16.28
N PHE A 183 -5.51 -2.77 15.42
CA PHE A 183 -5.36 -2.05 14.17
C PHE A 183 -6.44 -0.98 14.05
N CYS A 184 -6.06 0.15 13.52
CA CYS A 184 -7.00 1.23 13.21
C CYS A 184 -6.51 2.00 11.99
N THR A 185 -7.32 2.05 10.95
CA THR A 185 -7.10 2.93 9.80
C THR A 185 -8.26 3.91 9.66
N MET A 186 -7.94 5.10 9.13
CA MET A 186 -8.90 6.19 8.99
C MET A 186 -9.01 6.64 7.54
N ARG A 187 -10.24 6.94 7.13
CA ARG A 187 -10.55 7.56 5.86
C ARG A 187 -11.41 8.79 6.08
N GLY A 188 -11.01 9.94 5.52
CA GLY A 188 -11.85 11.13 5.57
C GLY A 188 -13.21 10.88 4.97
N ALA A 189 -14.27 11.28 5.68
CA ALA A 189 -15.65 11.18 5.20
C ALA A 189 -16.03 12.35 4.28
N ASP A 190 -15.11 13.29 4.08
CA ASP A 190 -15.21 14.35 3.09
C ASP A 190 -14.19 14.04 1.97
N PRO A 191 -14.61 14.00 0.69
CA PRO A 191 -13.71 13.77 -0.44
C PRO A 191 -12.52 14.76 -0.49
N ALA A 192 -12.73 16.00 -0.05
CA ALA A 192 -11.69 17.03 -0.02
C ALA A 192 -10.67 16.83 1.11
N SER A 193 -10.94 15.98 2.09
CA SER A 193 -10.08 15.84 3.28
C SER A 193 -8.74 15.15 3.01
N GLY A 194 -8.64 14.33 1.96
CA GLY A 194 -7.43 13.58 1.60
C GLY A 194 -6.92 12.57 2.64
N ILE A 195 -7.59 12.44 3.80
CA ILE A 195 -7.12 11.57 4.88
C ILE A 195 -7.27 10.10 4.53
N LYS A 196 -6.13 9.40 4.44
CA LYS A 196 -6.00 7.96 4.29
C LYS A 196 -4.76 7.54 5.09
N GLN A 197 -4.94 7.13 6.35
CA GLN A 197 -3.79 6.76 7.17
C GLN A 197 -4.15 5.83 8.34
N ASP A 198 -3.15 5.08 8.76
CA ASP A 198 -3.24 4.24 9.95
C ASP A 198 -2.98 5.07 11.21
N LYS A 199 -3.65 4.73 12.30
CA LYS A 199 -3.40 5.33 13.60
C LYS A 199 -2.07 4.81 14.17
N SER A 200 -1.28 5.71 14.76
CA SER A 200 -0.04 5.31 15.46
C SER A 200 -0.33 4.26 16.53
N GLY A 201 0.50 3.23 16.58
CA GLY A 201 0.30 2.07 17.46
C GLY A 201 -0.47 0.91 16.82
N SER A 202 -0.93 1.07 15.57
CA SER A 202 -1.61 -0.01 14.83
C SER A 202 -0.64 -1.17 14.50
N GLU A 203 -1.12 -2.40 14.68
CA GLU A 203 -0.45 -3.64 14.30
C GLU A 203 -1.05 -4.15 12.98
N LYS A 204 -0.32 -3.96 11.86
CA LYS A 204 -0.80 -4.39 10.53
C LYS A 204 -1.00 -5.89 10.37
N GLY A 205 -0.47 -6.69 11.28
CA GLY A 205 -0.72 -8.13 11.34
C GLY A 205 -2.13 -8.50 11.82
N ILE A 206 -2.92 -7.56 12.37
CA ILE A 206 -4.28 -7.83 12.85
C ILE A 206 -5.25 -6.99 12.02
N PRO A 207 -5.93 -7.59 11.02
CA PRO A 207 -6.63 -6.86 9.99
C PRO A 207 -8.01 -6.35 10.42
N PHE A 208 -8.50 -5.31 9.72
CA PHE A 208 -9.94 -5.17 9.54
C PHE A 208 -10.43 -6.35 8.69
N HIS A 209 -11.49 -7.04 9.11
CA HIS A 209 -11.97 -8.25 8.44
C HIS A 209 -13.48 -8.43 8.57
N ILE A 210 -14.03 -9.15 7.61
CA ILE A 210 -15.39 -9.69 7.60
C ILE A 210 -15.27 -11.20 7.68
N CYS A 211 -15.75 -11.78 8.77
CA CYS A 211 -15.79 -13.24 8.91
C CYS A 211 -16.91 -13.83 8.06
N GLY A 212 -16.58 -14.91 7.35
CA GLY A 212 -17.53 -15.75 6.63
C GLY A 212 -17.72 -17.10 7.31
N SER A 213 -18.39 -18.01 6.63
CA SER A 213 -18.65 -19.40 7.10
C SER A 213 -18.00 -20.47 6.21
N SER A 214 -17.39 -20.09 5.09
CA SER A 214 -16.75 -21.01 4.14
C SER A 214 -15.27 -21.22 4.46
N ASN A 215 -14.61 -22.05 3.67
CA ASN A 215 -13.17 -22.28 3.74
C ASN A 215 -12.37 -21.34 2.81
N LYS A 216 -12.95 -20.20 2.37
CA LYS A 216 -12.36 -19.27 1.43
C LYS A 216 -12.18 -17.87 2.02
N VAL A 217 -11.01 -17.27 1.75
CA VAL A 217 -10.72 -15.87 2.12
C VAL A 217 -10.32 -15.05 0.90
N TYR A 218 -10.89 -13.85 0.80
CA TYR A 218 -10.46 -12.79 -0.12
C TYR A 218 -9.57 -11.80 0.62
N VAL A 219 -8.47 -11.39 -0.01
CA VAL A 219 -7.43 -10.54 0.58
C VAL A 219 -7.33 -9.25 -0.21
N MET A 220 -7.71 -8.11 0.38
CA MET A 220 -7.71 -6.77 -0.21
C MET A 220 -6.71 -5.85 0.50
N GLU A 221 -6.45 -4.67 -0.09
CA GLU A 221 -5.54 -3.69 0.51
C GLU A 221 -6.23 -2.83 1.57
N ALA A 222 -7.47 -2.40 1.33
CA ALA A 222 -8.15 -1.44 2.20
C ALA A 222 -9.56 -1.88 2.64
N PRO A 223 -10.07 -1.38 3.80
CA PRO A 223 -11.40 -1.70 4.28
C PRO A 223 -12.53 -1.30 3.33
N VAL A 224 -12.36 -0.19 2.60
CA VAL A 224 -13.36 0.25 1.61
C VAL A 224 -13.48 -0.79 0.51
N ASP A 225 -12.37 -1.34 0.01
CA ASP A 225 -12.38 -2.38 -1.04
C ASP A 225 -12.94 -3.70 -0.51
N THR A 226 -12.65 -4.03 0.75
CA THR A 226 -13.22 -5.20 1.44
C THR A 226 -14.76 -5.13 1.49
N MET A 227 -15.31 -3.98 1.87
CA MET A 227 -16.75 -3.76 1.94
C MET A 227 -17.36 -3.63 0.54
N SER A 228 -16.64 -3.06 -0.43
CA SER A 228 -17.05 -2.96 -1.83
C SER A 228 -17.14 -4.32 -2.50
N HIS A 229 -16.14 -5.19 -2.30
CA HIS A 229 -16.17 -6.56 -2.79
C HIS A 229 -17.34 -7.37 -2.18
N ALA A 230 -17.68 -7.14 -0.91
CA ALA A 230 -18.85 -7.72 -0.28
C ALA A 230 -20.15 -7.20 -0.92
N SER A 231 -20.21 -5.89 -1.25
CA SER A 231 -21.36 -5.28 -1.93
C SER A 231 -21.55 -5.80 -3.35
N LEU A 232 -20.44 -5.98 -4.09
CA LEU A 232 -20.48 -6.61 -5.42
C LEU A 232 -21.01 -8.03 -5.36
N ALA A 233 -20.62 -8.82 -4.33
CA ALA A 233 -21.18 -10.15 -4.13
C ALA A 233 -22.70 -10.12 -3.95
N MET A 234 -23.23 -9.19 -3.14
CA MET A 234 -24.69 -9.00 -2.98
C MET A 234 -25.38 -8.61 -4.28
N LEU A 235 -24.80 -7.70 -5.08
CA LEU A 235 -25.37 -7.31 -6.37
C LEU A 235 -25.43 -8.48 -7.36
N HIS A 236 -24.54 -9.47 -7.21
CA HIS A 236 -24.55 -10.71 -7.97
C HIS A 236 -25.40 -11.82 -7.32
N GLY A 237 -26.21 -11.52 -6.30
CA GLY A 237 -27.05 -12.50 -5.62
C GLY A 237 -26.30 -13.50 -4.73
N ILE A 238 -25.05 -13.21 -4.39
CA ILE A 238 -24.23 -14.05 -3.52
C ILE A 238 -24.30 -13.53 -2.08
N ASP A 239 -24.53 -14.44 -1.13
CA ASP A 239 -24.43 -14.07 0.29
C ASP A 239 -23.02 -13.57 0.62
N TRP A 240 -22.92 -12.29 0.96
CA TRP A 240 -21.66 -11.65 1.26
C TRP A 240 -21.00 -12.20 2.54
N ARG A 241 -21.75 -12.84 3.44
CA ARG A 241 -21.24 -13.49 4.65
C ARG A 241 -20.75 -14.90 4.41
N ARG A 242 -20.89 -15.44 3.21
CA ARG A 242 -20.43 -16.80 2.91
C ARG A 242 -18.91 -16.91 3.04
N ASP A 243 -18.17 -16.01 2.42
CA ASP A 243 -16.72 -16.08 2.35
C ASP A 243 -16.06 -15.02 3.23
N HIS A 244 -14.91 -15.36 3.81
CA HIS A 244 -14.12 -14.41 4.59
C HIS A 244 -13.51 -13.32 3.70
N ARG A 245 -13.31 -12.12 4.28
CA ARG A 245 -12.61 -11.01 3.62
C ARG A 245 -11.73 -10.29 4.64
N ILE A 246 -10.49 -10.00 4.27
CA ILE A 246 -9.54 -9.30 5.12
C ILE A 246 -8.85 -8.16 4.38
N THR A 247 -8.36 -7.18 5.13
CA THR A 247 -7.47 -6.15 4.61
C THR A 247 -6.04 -6.41 5.05
N THR A 248 -5.07 -6.03 4.23
CA THR A 248 -3.66 -6.08 4.65
C THR A 248 -3.12 -4.71 5.07
N GLY A 249 -3.77 -3.62 4.68
CA GLY A 249 -3.33 -2.25 4.96
C GLY A 249 -2.02 -1.86 4.27
N CYS A 250 -1.41 -2.78 3.52
CA CYS A 250 -0.21 -2.64 2.69
C CYS A 250 0.00 -3.94 1.92
N LEU A 251 0.98 -3.97 1.02
CA LEU A 251 1.32 -5.17 0.23
C LEU A 251 2.16 -6.18 1.05
N SER A 252 1.68 -6.57 2.24
CA SER A 252 2.28 -7.57 3.12
C SER A 252 1.26 -8.65 3.46
N ASP A 253 1.71 -9.89 3.62
CA ASP A 253 0.85 -11.00 3.98
C ASP A 253 0.73 -11.27 5.49
N ALA A 254 1.29 -10.40 6.34
CA ALA A 254 1.27 -10.58 7.79
C ALA A 254 -0.14 -10.73 8.37
N ALA A 255 -1.10 -9.95 7.85
CA ALA A 255 -2.51 -10.02 8.22
C ALA A 255 -3.13 -11.38 7.84
N LEU A 256 -2.81 -11.88 6.64
CA LEU A 256 -3.28 -13.19 6.21
C LEU A 256 -2.69 -14.32 7.07
N GLN A 257 -1.38 -14.25 7.39
CA GLN A 257 -0.73 -15.24 8.26
C GLN A 257 -1.38 -15.31 9.63
N TRP A 258 -1.73 -14.16 10.23
CA TRP A 258 -2.47 -14.12 11.48
C TRP A 258 -3.88 -14.72 11.30
N PHE A 259 -4.60 -14.30 10.27
CA PHE A 259 -5.98 -14.73 10.02
C PHE A 259 -6.08 -16.25 9.80
N LEU A 260 -5.16 -16.84 9.05
CA LEU A 260 -5.10 -18.29 8.82
C LEU A 260 -4.84 -19.11 10.11
N LYS A 261 -4.15 -18.52 11.08
CA LYS A 261 -3.97 -19.17 12.40
C LYS A 261 -5.28 -19.22 13.20
N GLN A 262 -6.13 -18.17 13.04
CA GLN A 262 -7.44 -18.09 13.70
C GLN A 262 -8.50 -18.93 12.98
N HIS A 263 -8.31 -19.17 11.68
CA HIS A 263 -9.23 -19.84 10.79
C HIS A 263 -8.55 -21.04 10.09
N PRO A 264 -8.23 -22.12 10.85
CA PRO A 264 -7.54 -23.28 10.30
C PRO A 264 -8.36 -24.06 9.27
N GLU A 265 -9.68 -23.80 9.17
CA GLU A 265 -10.57 -24.35 8.15
C GLU A 265 -10.32 -23.81 6.74
N ILE A 266 -9.68 -22.65 6.59
CA ILE A 266 -9.43 -22.02 5.28
C ILE A 266 -8.51 -22.89 4.43
N ARG A 267 -8.92 -23.10 3.17
CA ARG A 267 -8.18 -23.86 2.13
C ARG A 267 -8.03 -23.09 0.84
N GLU A 268 -8.85 -22.06 0.63
CA GLU A 268 -8.85 -21.25 -0.58
C GLU A 268 -8.53 -19.80 -0.26
N ILE A 269 -7.55 -19.23 -0.99
CA ILE A 269 -7.11 -17.83 -0.86
C ILE A 269 -7.30 -17.16 -2.22
N CYS A 270 -7.97 -16.01 -2.24
CA CYS A 270 -8.11 -15.18 -3.41
C CYS A 270 -7.47 -13.81 -3.16
N TRP A 271 -6.39 -13.50 -3.88
CA TRP A 271 -5.75 -12.18 -3.82
C TRP A 271 -6.53 -11.20 -4.68
N CYS A 272 -6.92 -10.09 -4.06
CA CYS A 272 -7.79 -9.05 -4.60
C CYS A 272 -7.15 -7.68 -4.41
N TYR A 273 -5.87 -7.55 -4.76
CA TYR A 273 -5.12 -6.31 -4.65
C TYR A 273 -5.47 -5.34 -5.78
N ASP A 274 -5.20 -4.05 -5.53
CA ASP A 274 -5.50 -2.96 -6.43
C ASP A 274 -4.83 -3.16 -7.80
N ASN A 275 -5.45 -2.59 -8.85
CA ASN A 275 -5.02 -2.68 -10.24
C ASN A 275 -4.63 -1.28 -10.74
N ASP A 276 -3.78 -0.60 -10.00
CA ASP A 276 -3.29 0.70 -10.41
C ASP A 276 -1.84 0.66 -10.89
N MET A 277 -1.49 1.61 -11.76
CA MET A 277 -0.17 1.77 -12.38
C MET A 277 0.52 3.04 -11.86
N ASP A 278 0.28 3.39 -10.59
CA ASP A 278 0.78 4.61 -9.98
C ASP A 278 2.26 4.55 -9.56
N GLY A 279 2.86 3.38 -9.69
CA GLY A 279 4.26 3.17 -9.39
C GLY A 279 5.16 2.91 -10.60
N SER A 280 6.46 3.05 -10.42
CA SER A 280 7.45 2.66 -11.42
C SER A 280 8.62 1.87 -10.81
N LYS A 281 9.23 1.02 -11.63
CA LYS A 281 10.37 0.19 -11.24
C LYS A 281 11.59 0.56 -12.08
N PRO A 282 12.76 0.85 -11.47
CA PRO A 282 14.02 0.93 -12.18
C PRO A 282 14.33 -0.40 -12.87
N THR A 283 14.53 -0.36 -14.18
CA THR A 283 14.85 -1.54 -14.99
C THR A 283 16.11 -1.27 -15.80
N PRO A 284 17.14 -2.13 -15.74
CA PRO A 284 18.32 -2.00 -16.60
C PRO A 284 17.91 -2.08 -18.07
N ILE A 285 18.50 -1.20 -18.89
CA ILE A 285 18.35 -1.20 -20.34
C ILE A 285 19.74 -1.17 -20.99
N THR A 286 19.81 -1.45 -22.29
CA THR A 286 21.07 -1.31 -23.04
C THR A 286 21.43 0.14 -23.28
N LYS A 287 22.68 0.40 -23.65
CA LYS A 287 23.11 1.75 -24.00
C LYS A 287 22.39 2.27 -25.24
N GLU A 288 22.18 1.39 -26.22
CA GLU A 288 21.47 1.71 -27.47
C GLU A 288 20.01 2.12 -27.18
N GLU A 289 19.32 1.38 -26.31
CA GLU A 289 17.96 1.71 -25.86
C GLU A 289 17.92 3.04 -25.12
N TYR A 290 18.93 3.31 -24.26
CA TYR A 290 19.05 4.57 -23.56
C TYR A 290 19.25 5.75 -24.51
N ASP A 291 20.20 5.64 -25.45
CA ASP A 291 20.52 6.70 -26.39
C ASP A 291 19.31 7.01 -27.30
N ALA A 292 18.62 5.98 -27.77
CA ALA A 292 17.39 6.12 -28.55
C ALA A 292 16.26 6.81 -27.76
N ALA A 293 16.04 6.39 -26.52
CA ALA A 293 15.02 6.97 -25.66
C ALA A 293 15.33 8.43 -25.31
N ARG A 294 16.59 8.76 -25.02
CA ARG A 294 17.03 10.15 -24.77
C ARG A 294 16.84 11.03 -26.01
N ALA A 295 17.18 10.52 -27.19
CA ALA A 295 16.97 11.23 -28.46
C ALA A 295 15.46 11.47 -28.73
N ALA A 296 14.60 10.58 -28.29
CA ALA A 296 13.14 10.73 -28.35
C ALA A 296 12.55 11.63 -27.25
N GLY A 297 13.37 12.19 -26.33
CA GLY A 297 12.91 13.02 -25.23
C GLY A 297 12.29 12.26 -24.06
N ASP A 298 12.50 10.94 -23.96
CA ASP A 298 11.99 10.12 -22.86
C ASP A 298 12.70 10.48 -21.53
N SER A 299 11.97 11.12 -20.61
CA SER A 299 12.49 11.52 -19.30
C SER A 299 12.57 10.35 -18.30
N THR A 300 12.03 9.17 -18.65
CA THR A 300 12.05 8.00 -17.78
C THR A 300 13.37 7.25 -17.76
N VAL A 301 14.29 7.56 -18.71
CA VAL A 301 15.60 6.94 -18.79
C VAL A 301 16.67 7.81 -18.12
N TYR A 302 17.59 7.18 -17.41
CA TYR A 302 18.69 7.84 -16.70
C TYR A 302 19.93 6.93 -16.62
N ILE A 303 21.08 7.53 -16.36
CA ILE A 303 22.31 6.79 -16.04
C ILE A 303 22.42 6.71 -14.52
N MET A 304 22.51 5.48 -13.99
CA MET A 304 22.76 5.28 -12.58
C MET A 304 24.18 5.74 -12.24
N GLU A 305 24.29 6.79 -11.44
CA GLU A 305 25.57 7.30 -10.99
C GLU A 305 26.34 6.25 -10.17
N GLY A 306 27.67 6.26 -10.31
CA GLY A 306 28.55 5.28 -9.66
C GLY A 306 28.62 3.91 -10.35
N ALA A 307 27.57 3.45 -11.02
CA ALA A 307 27.59 2.21 -11.80
C ALA A 307 27.67 2.44 -13.31
N GLY A 308 27.39 3.65 -13.79
CA GLY A 308 27.36 3.99 -15.22
C GLY A 308 26.36 3.17 -16.05
N LYS A 309 25.38 2.53 -15.38
CA LYS A 309 24.40 1.66 -16.03
C LYS A 309 23.19 2.44 -16.53
N PRO A 310 22.79 2.28 -17.79
CA PRO A 310 21.53 2.81 -18.30
C PRO A 310 20.34 2.12 -17.64
N MET A 311 19.39 2.93 -17.17
CA MET A 311 18.18 2.49 -16.51
C MET A 311 16.97 3.18 -17.12
N LYS A 312 15.83 2.50 -17.06
CA LYS A 312 14.51 3.04 -17.41
C LYS A 312 13.53 2.83 -16.26
N ARG A 313 12.72 3.86 -15.93
CA ARG A 313 11.58 3.70 -15.04
C ARG A 313 10.43 3.08 -15.84
N VAL A 314 10.09 1.84 -15.50
CA VAL A 314 8.99 1.13 -16.15
C VAL A 314 7.76 1.20 -15.24
N PRO A 315 6.60 1.69 -15.73
CA PRO A 315 5.37 1.66 -14.98
C PRO A 315 5.11 0.27 -14.40
N THR A 316 4.70 0.22 -13.13
CA THR A 316 4.62 -1.04 -12.40
C THR A 316 3.36 -1.08 -11.55
N ASN A 317 2.55 -2.11 -11.77
CA ASN A 317 1.43 -2.43 -10.91
C ASN A 317 1.92 -3.23 -9.70
N TRP A 318 2.20 -2.53 -8.60
CA TRP A 318 2.74 -3.13 -7.40
C TRP A 318 1.74 -4.08 -6.72
N GLY A 319 0.44 -3.75 -6.72
CA GLY A 319 -0.60 -4.60 -6.17
C GLY A 319 -0.65 -5.95 -6.89
N GLN A 320 -0.69 -5.95 -8.21
CA GLN A 320 -0.73 -7.18 -8.99
C GLN A 320 0.58 -7.99 -8.91
N GLN A 321 1.74 -7.32 -8.83
CA GLN A 321 3.01 -8.04 -8.60
C GLN A 321 3.06 -8.72 -7.22
N ALA A 322 2.56 -8.06 -6.18
CA ALA A 322 2.46 -8.64 -4.85
C ALA A 322 1.47 -9.83 -4.85
N ALA A 323 0.31 -9.67 -5.50
CA ALA A 323 -0.67 -10.75 -5.65
C ALA A 323 -0.07 -12.00 -6.29
N LEU A 324 0.70 -11.83 -7.39
CA LEU A 324 1.40 -12.93 -8.07
C LEU A 324 2.44 -13.59 -7.16
N THR A 325 3.21 -12.80 -6.43
CA THR A 325 4.25 -13.28 -5.52
C THR A 325 3.65 -14.11 -4.39
N TYR A 326 2.60 -13.60 -3.75
CA TYR A 326 1.93 -14.32 -2.67
C TYR A 326 1.10 -15.50 -3.17
N ALA A 327 0.52 -15.40 -4.36
CA ALA A 327 -0.17 -16.54 -4.95
C ALA A 327 0.77 -17.76 -5.15
N ARG A 328 2.01 -17.53 -5.56
CA ARG A 328 3.03 -18.60 -5.64
C ARG A 328 3.34 -19.14 -4.25
N LYS A 329 3.69 -18.26 -3.28
CA LYS A 329 4.02 -18.64 -1.91
C LYS A 329 2.95 -19.54 -1.27
N TYR A 330 1.68 -19.13 -1.34
CA TYR A 330 0.60 -19.88 -0.68
C TYR A 330 0.18 -21.14 -1.44
N ARG A 331 0.40 -21.18 -2.77
CA ARG A 331 0.23 -22.40 -3.55
C ARG A 331 1.27 -23.44 -3.14
N ASP A 332 2.53 -23.04 -2.95
CA ASP A 332 3.61 -23.91 -2.47
C ASP A 332 3.36 -24.42 -1.03
N LEU A 333 2.57 -23.67 -0.24
CA LEU A 333 2.11 -24.07 1.10
C LEU A 333 0.86 -25.00 1.07
N GLY A 334 0.34 -25.35 -0.12
CA GLY A 334 -0.76 -26.28 -0.31
C GLY A 334 -2.16 -25.68 -0.33
N TYR A 335 -2.28 -24.34 -0.38
CA TYR A 335 -3.59 -23.69 -0.53
C TYR A 335 -4.02 -23.68 -1.99
N LYS A 336 -5.33 -23.76 -2.24
CA LYS A 336 -5.92 -23.41 -3.52
C LYS A 336 -5.91 -21.89 -3.65
N VAL A 337 -5.20 -21.36 -4.65
CA VAL A 337 -4.98 -19.92 -4.78
C VAL A 337 -5.46 -19.40 -6.12
N SER A 338 -6.20 -18.29 -6.08
CA SER A 338 -6.62 -17.50 -7.23
C SER A 338 -6.26 -16.03 -7.06
N ILE A 339 -6.32 -15.28 -8.15
CA ILE A 339 -6.20 -13.83 -8.17
C ILE A 339 -7.48 -13.31 -8.84
N HIS A 340 -8.11 -12.34 -8.20
CA HIS A 340 -9.25 -11.61 -8.75
C HIS A 340 -8.86 -10.14 -8.87
N THR A 341 -8.45 -9.75 -10.06
CA THR A 341 -8.04 -8.39 -10.38
C THR A 341 -9.29 -7.54 -10.63
N PRO A 342 -9.45 -6.36 -10.00
CA PRO A 342 -10.54 -5.45 -10.32
C PRO A 342 -10.44 -4.96 -11.77
N GLN A 343 -11.57 -4.64 -12.40
CA GLN A 343 -11.62 -4.08 -13.77
C GLN A 343 -11.11 -2.63 -13.78
N GLY A 344 -11.53 -1.84 -12.79
CA GLY A 344 -10.99 -0.51 -12.54
C GLY A 344 -9.68 -0.59 -11.72
N LYS A 345 -9.35 0.51 -11.08
CA LYS A 345 -8.13 0.57 -10.25
C LYS A 345 -8.26 -0.20 -8.93
N ASP A 346 -9.47 -0.31 -8.38
CA ASP A 346 -9.78 -0.98 -7.12
C ASP A 346 -11.24 -1.49 -7.12
N PHE A 347 -11.61 -2.35 -6.17
CA PHE A 347 -12.98 -2.90 -6.10
C PHE A 347 -14.04 -1.85 -5.77
N ASN A 348 -13.66 -0.72 -5.18
CA ASN A 348 -14.60 0.37 -5.00
C ASN A 348 -14.92 1.07 -6.32
N ALA A 349 -13.95 1.23 -7.19
CA ALA A 349 -14.19 1.77 -8.54
C ALA A 349 -15.14 0.86 -9.34
N ASP A 350 -14.96 -0.46 -9.27
CA ASP A 350 -15.86 -1.44 -9.91
C ASP A 350 -17.28 -1.35 -9.36
N LEU A 351 -17.44 -1.27 -8.03
CA LEU A 351 -18.73 -1.12 -7.39
C LEU A 351 -19.45 0.16 -7.83
N VAL A 352 -18.75 1.28 -7.82
CA VAL A 352 -19.33 2.58 -8.24
C VAL A 352 -19.73 2.55 -9.72
N ALA A 353 -18.90 1.95 -10.58
CA ALA A 353 -19.21 1.78 -11.99
C ALA A 353 -20.47 0.92 -12.20
N MET A 354 -20.55 -0.22 -11.49
CA MET A 354 -21.73 -1.10 -11.55
C MET A 354 -23.01 -0.41 -11.06
N ARG A 355 -22.93 0.37 -9.96
CA ARG A 355 -24.06 1.15 -9.45
C ARG A 355 -24.57 2.17 -10.47
N ARG A 356 -23.67 2.85 -11.18
CA ARG A 356 -24.04 3.81 -12.25
C ARG A 356 -24.75 3.12 -13.41
N GLN A 357 -24.35 1.90 -13.74
CA GLN A 357 -25.00 1.12 -14.80
C GLN A 357 -26.40 0.63 -14.41
N LEU A 358 -26.62 0.36 -13.12
CA LEU A 358 -27.89 -0.10 -12.57
C LEU A 358 -28.85 1.07 -12.22
N ALA A 359 -28.36 2.29 -12.14
CA ALA A 359 -29.20 3.46 -11.92
C ALA A 359 -30.17 3.63 -13.11
N PRO A 360 -31.46 3.96 -12.84
CA PRO A 360 -32.39 4.28 -13.90
C PRO A 360 -31.81 5.41 -14.77
N ARG A 361 -31.82 5.23 -16.09
CA ARG A 361 -31.49 6.33 -17.00
C ARG A 361 -32.54 7.42 -16.80
N GLU A 362 -32.10 8.64 -16.50
CA GLU A 362 -32.99 9.79 -16.61
C GLU A 362 -33.54 9.81 -18.05
N PRO A 363 -34.85 9.99 -18.25
CA PRO A 363 -35.41 10.13 -19.61
C PRO A 363 -34.63 11.27 -20.27
N GLU A 364 -34.10 11.00 -21.47
CA GLU A 364 -33.53 12.04 -22.30
C GLU A 364 -34.60 13.12 -22.43
N ALA A 365 -34.29 14.37 -22.07
CA ALA A 365 -35.20 15.49 -22.30
C ALA A 365 -35.53 15.49 -23.77
N GLU A 366 -36.82 15.33 -24.10
CA GLU A 366 -37.28 15.47 -25.48
C GLU A 366 -36.79 16.84 -25.96
N PRO A 367 -36.18 16.93 -27.16
CA PRO A 367 -35.79 18.22 -27.69
C PRO A 367 -37.07 19.07 -27.82
N ASP A 368 -37.08 20.25 -27.21
CA ASP A 368 -38.11 21.23 -27.37
C ASP A 368 -38.34 21.44 -28.91
N MET A 369 -39.40 20.87 -29.41
CA MET A 369 -39.86 21.21 -30.76
C MET A 369 -40.46 22.61 -30.67
N GLU A 370 -39.65 23.63 -30.95
CA GLU A 370 -40.13 24.96 -31.23
C GLU A 370 -41.11 24.87 -32.44
N ASP A 371 -42.38 24.94 -32.15
CA ASP A 371 -43.44 25.19 -33.13
C ASP A 371 -43.31 26.61 -33.69
N GLY A 372 -42.41 26.74 -34.66
CA GLY A 372 -42.29 27.96 -35.49
C GLY A 372 -43.14 27.88 -36.74
N LEU A 373 -44.44 27.94 -36.61
CA LEU A 373 -45.35 28.25 -37.71
C LEU A 373 -45.96 29.64 -37.49
N GLU A 374 -45.19 30.66 -37.87
CA GLU A 374 -45.78 31.97 -38.19
C GLU A 374 -46.46 31.87 -39.55
N ILE A 375 -47.79 31.92 -39.52
CA ILE A 375 -48.62 32.20 -40.72
C ILE A 375 -48.88 33.70 -40.71
N GLU A 376 -48.24 34.44 -41.62
CA GLU A 376 -48.61 35.81 -41.88
C GLU A 376 -49.81 35.85 -42.87
N PRO A 377 -50.67 36.92 -42.79
CA PRO A 377 -51.93 37.04 -43.42
C PRO A 377 -51.91 37.31 -44.93
#